data_a13fcbff5b8099ba82eb579cc56236dc
#
_entry.id   a13fcbff5b8099ba82eb579cc56236dc
#
_cell.length_a   1.000
_cell.length_b   1.000
_cell.length_c   1.000
_cell.angle_alpha   90.00
_cell.angle_beta   90.00
_cell.angle_gamma   90.00
#
_symmetry.space_group_name_H-M   'P 1'
#
loop_
_entity.id
_entity.type
_entity.pdbx_description
1 polymer ?
#
loop_
_entity_poly.entity_id
_entity_poly.type
_entity_poly.pdbx_seq_one_letter_code
_entity_poly.pdbx_strand_id
1 'polypeptide(L)'
;MILRLMWALSLLLWTAAAQAQGVILETLDDLAGVPEPPVLRATLPRKLDMSGTLPAPRDQADTSTCTSWSTTYAAASQAARRNGLGATVVLSPSFTYNIVSGDHTCRVSTSTSATLDVLKNVGALPIEEYVFDAGWCGRQPTAAEKQRAARFRIKNWSRFDAADLTVVKQQLARGVAVVFGMRVGTTVTGWKGDGVVSDDRDLGGSHAMVAVGFDDDRQAFRILNSWGRNWGEGGYGWFGYDFWKRNVKVGFVIE
;
A
#
# COMPACT_ATOMS: atom_id res chain seq x y z
N MET A 1 -60.47 14.62 -25.06
CA MET A 1 -59.82 13.44 -24.53
C MET A 1 -58.30 13.71 -24.65
N ILE A 2 -57.70 14.28 -23.59
CA ILE A 2 -56.31 14.79 -23.60
C ILE A 2 -55.46 13.77 -22.86
N LEU A 3 -54.57 13.10 -23.61
CA LEU A 3 -53.62 12.09 -23.10
C LEU A 3 -52.42 12.82 -22.46
N ARG A 4 -52.28 12.76 -21.15
CA ARG A 4 -51.10 13.27 -20.43
C ARG A 4 -50.00 12.20 -20.47
N LEU A 5 -48.93 12.45 -21.22
CA LEU A 5 -47.68 11.69 -21.12
C LEU A 5 -46.95 12.11 -19.85
N MET A 6 -46.84 11.18 -18.89
CA MET A 6 -45.96 11.32 -17.73
C MET A 6 -44.57 10.84 -18.13
N TRP A 7 -43.60 11.76 -18.19
CA TRP A 7 -42.17 11.43 -18.29
C TRP A 7 -41.68 11.07 -16.89
N ALA A 8 -41.36 9.80 -16.69
CA ALA A 8 -40.64 9.36 -15.49
C ALA A 8 -39.13 9.68 -15.66
N LEU A 9 -38.66 10.70 -14.94
CA LEU A 9 -37.23 10.99 -14.81
C LEU A 9 -36.63 9.93 -13.88
N SER A 10 -35.94 8.95 -14.44
CA SER A 10 -35.14 8.00 -13.68
C SER A 10 -33.85 8.73 -13.22
N LEU A 11 -33.84 9.21 -11.98
CA LEU A 11 -32.61 9.65 -11.29
C LEU A 11 -31.74 8.41 -11.04
N LEU A 12 -30.75 8.20 -11.90
CA LEU A 12 -29.63 7.31 -11.63
C LEU A 12 -28.80 7.97 -10.51
N LEU A 13 -29.09 7.56 -9.28
CA LEU A 13 -28.21 7.83 -8.15
C LEU A 13 -26.91 7.05 -8.38
N TRP A 14 -25.89 7.70 -8.90
CA TRP A 14 -24.51 7.23 -8.81
C TRP A 14 -24.14 7.29 -7.33
N THR A 15 -24.31 6.19 -6.63
CA THR A 15 -23.63 6.00 -5.36
C THR A 15 -22.15 5.87 -5.71
N ALA A 16 -21.36 6.92 -5.48
CA ALA A 16 -19.92 6.78 -5.41
C ALA A 16 -19.67 5.71 -4.34
N ALA A 17 -19.28 4.51 -4.78
CA ALA A 17 -18.86 3.47 -3.86
C ALA A 17 -17.73 4.07 -3.03
N ALA A 18 -17.93 4.24 -1.73
CA ALA A 18 -16.89 4.64 -0.80
C ALA A 18 -15.84 3.52 -0.89
N GLN A 19 -14.72 3.80 -1.56
CA GLN A 19 -13.65 2.82 -1.66
C GLN A 19 -13.19 2.51 -0.24
N ALA A 20 -13.20 1.24 0.12
CA ALA A 20 -12.82 0.80 1.43
C ALA A 20 -11.37 1.20 1.70
N GLN A 21 -11.17 1.97 2.73
CA GLN A 21 -9.92 2.61 3.11
C GLN A 21 -9.66 2.18 4.54
N GLY A 22 -8.57 1.42 4.75
CA GLY A 22 -8.46 0.66 5.97
C GLY A 22 -7.09 0.64 6.62
N VAL A 23 -6.31 1.75 6.60
CA VAL A 23 -5.10 1.85 7.42
C VAL A 23 -5.39 2.64 8.70
N ILE A 24 -4.96 2.11 9.84
CA ILE A 24 -4.80 2.88 11.09
C ILE A 24 -3.52 3.68 10.92
N LEU A 25 -3.65 5.02 10.87
CA LEU A 25 -2.49 5.91 10.75
C LEU A 25 -1.77 5.96 12.10
N GLU A 26 -0.51 5.60 12.08
CA GLU A 26 0.38 5.60 13.23
C GLU A 26 1.26 6.86 13.20
N THR A 27 1.65 7.36 14.36
CA THR A 27 2.59 8.47 14.53
C THR A 27 3.99 7.94 14.85
N LEU A 28 5.01 8.81 14.77
CA LEU A 28 6.36 8.45 15.19
C LEU A 28 6.42 8.15 16.69
N ASP A 29 5.58 8.80 17.49
CA ASP A 29 5.51 8.58 18.95
C ASP A 29 4.91 7.20 19.27
N ASP A 30 3.89 6.75 18.53
CA ASP A 30 3.34 5.39 18.67
C ASP A 30 4.40 4.31 18.38
N LEU A 31 5.43 4.67 17.60
CA LEU A 31 6.49 3.79 17.13
C LEU A 31 7.87 4.11 17.75
N ALA A 32 7.90 4.78 18.92
CA ALA A 32 9.15 5.26 19.53
C ALA A 32 10.19 4.14 19.75
N GLY A 33 9.76 2.89 20.03
CA GLY A 33 10.63 1.73 20.21
C GLY A 33 11.12 1.05 18.92
N VAL A 34 10.64 1.49 17.76
CA VAL A 34 11.02 0.89 16.47
C VAL A 34 12.27 1.58 15.93
N PRO A 35 13.29 0.82 15.45
CA PRO A 35 14.53 1.41 14.94
C PRO A 35 14.30 2.24 13.67
N GLU A 36 15.20 3.19 13.44
CA GLU A 36 15.31 3.90 12.17
C GLU A 36 16.15 3.10 11.18
N PRO A 37 15.87 3.25 9.86
CA PRO A 37 16.67 2.53 8.85
C PRO A 37 18.07 3.12 8.71
N PRO A 38 19.05 2.33 8.23
CA PRO A 38 20.36 2.83 7.92
C PRO A 38 20.32 3.96 6.88
N VAL A 39 21.15 4.98 7.08
CA VAL A 39 21.29 6.11 6.17
C VAL A 39 22.29 5.75 5.05
N LEU A 40 21.91 5.98 3.80
CA LEU A 40 22.81 5.83 2.67
C LEU A 40 23.70 7.09 2.54
N ARG A 41 25.02 6.91 2.75
CA ARG A 41 26.00 7.98 2.57
C ARG A 41 26.55 7.97 1.14
N ALA A 42 25.69 8.21 0.15
CA ALA A 42 26.08 8.28 -1.26
C ALA A 42 25.32 9.42 -1.96
N THR A 43 25.87 9.88 -3.08
CA THR A 43 25.16 10.82 -3.95
C THR A 43 23.92 10.13 -4.52
N LEU A 44 22.77 10.76 -4.34
CA LEU A 44 21.50 10.23 -4.86
C LEU A 44 21.36 10.55 -6.37
N PRO A 45 20.83 9.64 -7.17
CA PRO A 45 20.47 9.95 -8.55
C PRO A 45 19.34 10.99 -8.58
N ARG A 46 19.18 11.68 -9.69
CA ARG A 46 18.04 12.61 -9.88
C ARG A 46 16.72 11.90 -10.16
N LYS A 47 16.81 10.65 -10.66
CA LYS A 47 15.64 9.83 -11.02
C LYS A 47 15.91 8.38 -10.63
N LEU A 48 14.88 7.72 -10.15
CA LEU A 48 14.89 6.29 -9.84
C LEU A 48 13.49 5.71 -10.04
N ASP A 49 13.41 4.56 -10.67
CA ASP A 49 12.17 3.78 -10.80
C ASP A 49 12.45 2.31 -10.52
N MET A 50 11.84 1.79 -9.47
CA MET A 50 11.95 0.38 -9.06
C MET A 50 10.68 -0.43 -9.40
N SER A 51 9.73 0.13 -10.14
CA SER A 51 8.44 -0.52 -10.41
C SER A 51 8.61 -1.94 -10.97
N GLY A 52 9.64 -2.17 -11.79
CA GLY A 52 9.96 -3.51 -12.33
C GLY A 52 10.42 -4.54 -11.29
N THR A 53 10.75 -4.15 -10.07
CA THR A 53 11.15 -5.08 -8.99
C THR A 53 9.97 -5.54 -8.13
N LEU A 54 8.83 -4.87 -8.24
CA LEU A 54 7.62 -5.16 -7.46
C LEU A 54 6.67 -6.09 -8.23
N PRO A 55 5.72 -6.75 -7.56
CA PRO A 55 4.60 -7.39 -8.24
C PRO A 55 3.79 -6.40 -9.09
N ALA A 56 3.16 -6.90 -10.15
CA ALA A 56 2.28 -6.09 -10.99
C ALA A 56 1.11 -5.51 -10.17
N PRO A 57 0.63 -4.29 -10.49
CA PRO A 57 -0.53 -3.72 -9.82
C PRO A 57 -1.76 -4.62 -9.89
N ARG A 58 -2.41 -4.84 -8.74
CA ARG A 58 -3.67 -5.58 -8.59
C ARG A 58 -4.68 -4.75 -7.80
N ASP A 59 -5.89 -5.26 -7.69
CA ASP A 59 -7.02 -4.60 -7.05
C ASP A 59 -7.37 -5.29 -5.73
N GLN A 60 -7.41 -4.50 -4.63
CA GLN A 60 -7.90 -4.95 -3.33
C GLN A 60 -9.43 -5.05 -3.28
N ALA A 61 -10.12 -4.64 -4.34
CA ALA A 61 -11.57 -4.46 -4.39
C ALA A 61 -12.10 -3.53 -3.27
N ASP A 62 -13.39 -3.63 -2.94
CA ASP A 62 -14.02 -2.85 -1.88
C ASP A 62 -13.73 -3.49 -0.50
N THR A 63 -12.44 -3.48 -0.09
CA THR A 63 -11.98 -4.04 1.19
C THR A 63 -11.06 -3.08 1.94
N SER A 64 -10.92 -3.25 3.26
CA SER A 64 -10.00 -2.51 4.11
C SER A 64 -8.60 -3.16 4.20
N THR A 65 -8.17 -3.89 3.16
CA THR A 65 -6.94 -4.68 3.18
C THR A 65 -5.69 -3.94 2.66
N CYS A 66 -5.78 -2.62 2.41
CA CYS A 66 -4.70 -1.81 1.81
C CYS A 66 -3.36 -1.94 2.53
N THR A 67 -3.35 -2.05 3.86
CA THR A 67 -2.13 -2.22 4.65
C THR A 67 -1.40 -3.51 4.26
N SER A 68 -2.11 -4.63 4.13
CA SER A 68 -1.51 -5.90 3.70
C SER A 68 -1.14 -5.91 2.22
N TRP A 69 -1.84 -5.16 1.37
CA TRP A 69 -1.45 -4.99 -0.03
C TRP A 69 -0.14 -4.21 -0.15
N SER A 70 0.04 -3.14 0.62
CA SER A 70 1.26 -2.36 0.59
C SER A 70 2.44 -3.08 1.28
N THR A 71 2.22 -3.67 2.46
CA THR A 71 3.29 -4.35 3.21
C THR A 71 3.61 -5.73 2.63
N THR A 72 2.61 -6.61 2.49
CA THR A 72 2.82 -8.02 2.17
C THR A 72 2.93 -8.25 0.66
N TYR A 73 1.89 -7.81 -0.09
CA TYR A 73 1.87 -8.02 -1.52
C TYR A 73 3.01 -7.26 -2.23
N ALA A 74 3.22 -5.98 -1.91
CA ALA A 74 4.23 -5.18 -2.58
C ALA A 74 5.61 -5.27 -1.91
N ALA A 75 5.79 -4.69 -0.72
CA ALA A 75 7.11 -4.51 -0.11
C ALA A 75 7.77 -5.84 0.32
N ALA A 76 7.03 -6.76 0.97
CA ALA A 76 7.60 -8.03 1.40
C ALA A 76 7.88 -8.97 0.23
N SER A 77 7.07 -8.97 -0.84
CA SER A 77 7.39 -9.70 -2.06
C SER A 77 8.65 -9.18 -2.74
N GLN A 78 8.83 -7.84 -2.79
CA GLN A 78 10.08 -7.27 -3.27
C GLN A 78 11.27 -7.70 -2.41
N ALA A 79 11.14 -7.63 -1.08
CA ALA A 79 12.20 -8.07 -0.16
C ALA A 79 12.53 -9.56 -0.35
N ALA A 80 11.53 -10.44 -0.49
CA ALA A 80 11.72 -11.86 -0.74
C ALA A 80 12.48 -12.13 -2.04
N ARG A 81 12.13 -11.43 -3.13
CA ARG A 81 12.83 -11.50 -4.43
C ARG A 81 14.29 -11.04 -4.31
N ARG A 82 14.50 -9.90 -3.66
CA ARG A 82 15.83 -9.33 -3.42
C ARG A 82 16.72 -10.24 -2.57
N ASN A 83 16.12 -10.99 -1.65
CA ASN A 83 16.81 -11.96 -0.79
C ASN A 83 16.94 -13.37 -1.43
N GLY A 84 16.61 -13.53 -2.71
CA GLY A 84 16.80 -14.80 -3.44
C GLY A 84 15.77 -15.89 -3.11
N LEU A 85 14.64 -15.55 -2.47
CA LEU A 85 13.59 -16.52 -2.13
C LEU A 85 12.69 -16.91 -3.31
N GLY A 86 12.95 -16.34 -4.49
CA GLY A 86 12.26 -16.63 -5.75
C GLY A 86 12.06 -15.36 -6.57
N ALA A 87 12.49 -15.36 -7.83
CA ALA A 87 12.47 -14.16 -8.69
C ALA A 87 11.04 -13.64 -8.98
N THR A 88 10.05 -14.51 -8.94
CA THR A 88 8.65 -14.19 -9.25
C THR A 88 7.71 -14.32 -8.05
N VAL A 89 8.24 -14.58 -6.84
CA VAL A 89 7.40 -14.78 -5.66
C VAL A 89 6.53 -13.55 -5.40
N VAL A 90 5.25 -13.79 -5.11
CA VAL A 90 4.26 -12.79 -4.73
C VAL A 90 3.55 -13.28 -3.46
N LEU A 91 3.71 -12.57 -2.36
CA LEU A 91 3.13 -12.96 -1.07
C LEU A 91 1.66 -12.51 -0.97
N SER A 92 0.87 -13.34 -0.30
CA SER A 92 -0.57 -13.13 -0.17
C SER A 92 -0.92 -12.03 0.84
N PRO A 93 -1.62 -10.98 0.45
CA PRO A 93 -2.11 -9.96 1.37
C PRO A 93 -3.17 -10.52 2.34
N SER A 94 -3.99 -11.50 1.92
CA SER A 94 -4.97 -12.15 2.80
C SER A 94 -4.31 -12.89 3.95
N PHE A 95 -3.11 -13.44 3.77
CA PHE A 95 -2.45 -14.20 4.83
C PHE A 95 -2.19 -13.32 6.06
N THR A 96 -1.62 -12.15 5.86
CA THR A 96 -1.32 -11.22 6.96
C THR A 96 -2.56 -10.48 7.44
N TYR A 97 -3.44 -10.06 6.51
CA TYR A 97 -4.67 -9.37 6.90
C TYR A 97 -5.55 -10.24 7.82
N ASN A 98 -5.78 -11.49 7.45
CA ASN A 98 -6.64 -12.38 8.24
C ASN A 98 -6.08 -12.63 9.66
N ILE A 99 -4.74 -12.66 9.81
CA ILE A 99 -4.11 -12.77 11.14
C ILE A 99 -4.29 -11.49 11.94
N VAL A 100 -4.05 -10.31 11.33
CA VAL A 100 -4.05 -9.03 12.04
C VAL A 100 -5.46 -8.56 12.38
N SER A 101 -6.39 -8.67 11.42
CA SER A 101 -7.76 -8.17 11.63
C SER A 101 -8.59 -9.07 12.54
N GLY A 102 -8.35 -10.38 12.51
CA GLY A 102 -9.21 -11.36 13.19
C GLY A 102 -10.67 -11.34 12.74
N ASP A 103 -10.97 -10.63 11.65
CA ASP A 103 -12.31 -10.36 11.15
C ASP A 103 -12.56 -11.04 9.79
N HIS A 104 -13.80 -11.43 9.53
CA HIS A 104 -14.18 -12.11 8.29
C HIS A 104 -14.81 -11.20 7.25
N THR A 105 -15.11 -9.95 7.60
CA THR A 105 -15.84 -9.02 6.71
C THR A 105 -14.94 -8.30 5.71
N CYS A 106 -13.61 -8.37 5.86
CA CYS A 106 -12.64 -7.57 5.10
C CYS A 106 -12.79 -6.04 5.27
N ARG A 107 -13.46 -5.58 6.34
CA ARG A 107 -13.81 -4.16 6.56
C ARG A 107 -13.07 -3.52 7.73
N VAL A 108 -12.27 -4.28 8.48
CA VAL A 108 -11.52 -3.78 9.63
C VAL A 108 -10.21 -3.13 9.18
N SER A 109 -9.98 -1.91 9.63
CA SER A 109 -8.70 -1.21 9.44
C SER A 109 -7.59 -1.86 10.25
N THR A 110 -6.40 -1.98 9.67
CA THR A 110 -5.22 -2.55 10.33
C THR A 110 -4.06 -1.56 10.34
N SER A 111 -3.14 -1.68 11.30
CA SER A 111 -1.93 -0.86 11.34
C SER A 111 -0.80 -1.46 10.49
N THR A 112 0.08 -0.60 10.03
CA THR A 112 1.26 -1.02 9.26
C THR A 112 2.22 -1.82 10.15
N SER A 113 2.46 -1.36 11.38
CA SER A 113 3.33 -2.03 12.34
C SER A 113 2.87 -3.45 12.66
N ALA A 114 1.58 -3.65 12.97
CA ALA A 114 1.04 -4.98 13.28
C ALA A 114 1.19 -5.95 12.09
N THR A 115 1.01 -5.46 10.86
CA THR A 115 1.19 -6.29 9.66
C THR A 115 2.65 -6.64 9.44
N LEU A 116 3.57 -5.70 9.67
CA LEU A 116 5.02 -5.93 9.60
C LEU A 116 5.50 -6.89 10.69
N ASP A 117 4.91 -6.83 11.88
CA ASP A 117 5.22 -7.79 12.98
C ASP A 117 4.75 -9.21 12.64
N VAL A 118 3.60 -9.37 11.98
CA VAL A 118 3.19 -10.68 11.45
C VAL A 118 4.20 -11.17 10.40
N LEU A 119 4.63 -10.32 9.48
CA LEU A 119 5.66 -10.67 8.49
C LEU A 119 6.99 -11.08 9.14
N LYS A 120 7.39 -10.42 10.23
CA LYS A 120 8.61 -10.74 10.97
C LYS A 120 8.50 -12.04 11.77
N ASN A 121 7.38 -12.26 12.44
CA ASN A 121 7.24 -13.37 13.39
C ASN A 121 6.68 -14.64 12.75
N VAL A 122 5.83 -14.51 11.73
CA VAL A 122 5.15 -15.61 11.05
C VAL A 122 5.58 -15.74 9.59
N GLY A 123 5.71 -14.63 8.86
CA GLY A 123 5.88 -14.59 7.41
C GLY A 123 4.53 -14.55 6.69
N ALA A 124 4.55 -14.84 5.38
CA ALA A 124 3.36 -14.98 4.57
C ALA A 124 3.58 -16.03 3.48
N LEU A 125 2.53 -16.75 3.09
CA LEU A 125 2.58 -17.67 1.96
C LEU A 125 2.48 -16.93 0.61
N PRO A 126 2.99 -17.55 -0.48
CA PRO A 126 2.69 -17.10 -1.83
C PRO A 126 1.18 -17.02 -2.10
N ILE A 127 0.79 -16.09 -2.96
CA ILE A 127 -0.63 -15.83 -3.25
C ILE A 127 -1.32 -17.03 -3.93
N GLU A 128 -0.56 -17.87 -4.59
CA GLU A 128 -1.04 -19.11 -5.21
C GLU A 128 -1.40 -20.19 -4.16
N GLU A 129 -0.73 -20.15 -2.98
CA GLU A 129 -1.00 -21.09 -1.88
C GLU A 129 -2.06 -20.55 -0.91
N TYR A 130 -2.21 -19.24 -0.82
CA TYR A 130 -3.19 -18.58 0.03
C TYR A 130 -3.85 -17.43 -0.74
N VAL A 131 -4.90 -17.78 -1.49
CA VAL A 131 -5.55 -16.87 -2.46
C VAL A 131 -6.22 -15.68 -1.75
N PHE A 132 -6.13 -14.50 -2.36
CA PHE A 132 -6.89 -13.33 -1.92
C PHE A 132 -8.37 -13.51 -2.27
N ASP A 133 -9.24 -13.39 -1.26
CA ASP A 133 -10.69 -13.41 -1.41
C ASP A 133 -11.26 -12.13 -0.80
N ALA A 134 -11.79 -11.24 -1.66
CA ALA A 134 -12.37 -9.96 -1.24
C ALA A 134 -13.72 -10.14 -0.52
N GLY A 135 -14.38 -11.28 -0.68
CA GLY A 135 -15.67 -11.59 -0.04
C GLY A 135 -15.54 -12.24 1.34
N TRP A 136 -14.36 -12.79 1.66
CA TRP A 136 -14.17 -13.57 2.88
C TRP A 136 -12.75 -13.47 3.45
N CYS A 137 -12.59 -12.74 4.54
CA CYS A 137 -11.32 -12.58 5.27
C CYS A 137 -11.24 -13.42 6.56
N GLY A 138 -12.20 -14.29 6.81
CA GLY A 138 -12.27 -15.08 8.05
C GLY A 138 -11.38 -16.33 8.08
N ARG A 139 -10.77 -16.73 6.96
CA ARG A 139 -9.91 -17.90 6.90
C ARG A 139 -8.61 -17.66 7.65
N GLN A 140 -8.48 -18.26 8.83
CA GLN A 140 -7.22 -18.21 9.56
C GLN A 140 -6.21 -19.21 9.01
N PRO A 141 -4.92 -18.84 8.86
CA PRO A 141 -3.89 -19.80 8.47
C PRO A 141 -3.73 -20.91 9.51
N THR A 142 -3.68 -22.15 9.05
CA THR A 142 -3.40 -23.32 9.87
C THR A 142 -1.97 -23.32 10.42
N ALA A 143 -1.68 -24.15 11.43
CA ALA A 143 -0.32 -24.28 11.96
C ALA A 143 0.68 -24.73 10.87
N ALA A 144 0.29 -25.65 9.97
CA ALA A 144 1.13 -26.11 8.87
C ALA A 144 1.40 -24.99 7.84
N GLU A 145 0.40 -24.13 7.56
CA GLU A 145 0.59 -22.98 6.68
C GLU A 145 1.51 -21.92 7.30
N LYS A 146 1.38 -21.63 8.60
CA LYS A 146 2.30 -20.75 9.31
C LYS A 146 3.73 -21.31 9.32
N GLN A 147 3.90 -22.62 9.47
CA GLN A 147 5.21 -23.26 9.38
C GLN A 147 5.85 -23.08 8.00
N ARG A 148 5.10 -23.25 6.90
CA ARG A 148 5.60 -22.98 5.55
C ARG A 148 5.87 -21.48 5.29
N ALA A 149 5.01 -20.60 5.81
CA ALA A 149 5.16 -19.15 5.69
C ALA A 149 6.44 -18.63 6.35
N ALA A 150 6.97 -19.34 7.36
CA ALA A 150 8.20 -18.97 8.05
C ALA A 150 9.42 -18.82 7.14
N ARG A 151 9.43 -19.48 5.96
CA ARG A 151 10.46 -19.29 4.92
C ARG A 151 10.51 -17.85 4.39
N PHE A 152 9.37 -17.16 4.39
CA PHE A 152 9.20 -15.82 3.85
C PHE A 152 9.11 -14.75 4.94
N ARG A 153 9.60 -15.03 6.15
CA ARG A 153 9.72 -14.00 7.19
C ARG A 153 10.70 -12.92 6.77
N ILE A 154 10.33 -11.69 7.03
CA ILE A 154 11.27 -10.57 6.95
C ILE A 154 12.23 -10.63 8.14
N LYS A 155 13.44 -10.14 7.96
CA LYS A 155 14.44 -10.12 9.04
C LYS A 155 14.08 -9.07 10.08
N ASN A 156 13.78 -7.87 9.63
CA ASN A 156 13.37 -6.74 10.46
C ASN A 156 12.61 -5.71 9.62
N TRP A 157 12.08 -4.70 10.30
CA TRP A 157 11.50 -3.51 9.69
C TRP A 157 11.86 -2.28 10.50
N SER A 158 11.83 -1.12 9.87
CA SER A 158 12.19 0.16 10.45
C SER A 158 11.18 1.22 10.06
N ARG A 159 11.09 2.28 10.87
CA ARG A 159 10.25 3.45 10.61
C ARG A 159 11.10 4.72 10.57
N PHE A 160 10.61 5.75 9.89
CA PHE A 160 11.28 7.05 9.83
C PHE A 160 10.28 8.18 9.53
N ASP A 161 10.71 9.43 9.78
CA ASP A 161 9.94 10.61 9.38
C ASP A 161 9.90 10.71 7.85
N ALA A 162 8.74 10.43 7.27
CA ALA A 162 8.55 10.48 5.82
C ALA A 162 8.47 11.92 5.27
N ALA A 163 8.34 12.94 6.11
CA ALA A 163 8.44 14.33 5.69
C ALA A 163 9.87 14.71 5.30
N ASP A 164 10.90 13.96 5.77
CA ASP A 164 12.27 14.07 5.27
C ASP A 164 12.39 13.33 3.93
N LEU A 165 12.25 14.08 2.83
CA LEU A 165 12.37 13.53 1.47
C LEU A 165 13.74 12.89 1.21
N THR A 166 14.79 13.33 1.90
CA THR A 166 16.15 12.79 1.73
C THR A 166 16.18 11.35 2.21
N VAL A 167 15.60 11.06 3.39
CA VAL A 167 15.52 9.70 3.91
C VAL A 167 14.69 8.80 2.99
N VAL A 168 13.53 9.28 2.50
CA VAL A 168 12.71 8.52 1.53
C VAL A 168 13.53 8.14 0.30
N LYS A 169 14.21 9.12 -0.32
CA LYS A 169 15.05 8.89 -1.51
C LYS A 169 16.22 7.94 -1.23
N GLN A 170 16.82 8.02 -0.05
CA GLN A 170 17.91 7.12 0.37
C GLN A 170 17.41 5.68 0.47
N GLN A 171 16.23 5.43 1.04
CA GLN A 171 15.68 4.08 1.10
C GLN A 171 15.38 3.53 -0.30
N LEU A 172 14.76 4.34 -1.16
CA LEU A 172 14.53 3.97 -2.55
C LEU A 172 15.85 3.69 -3.29
N ALA A 173 16.89 4.52 -3.09
CA ALA A 173 18.21 4.32 -3.71
C ALA A 173 18.93 3.05 -3.19
N ARG A 174 18.60 2.55 -1.99
CA ARG A 174 19.03 1.24 -1.49
C ARG A 174 18.27 0.07 -2.13
N GLY A 175 17.33 0.34 -3.03
CA GLY A 175 16.46 -0.66 -3.63
C GLY A 175 15.36 -1.15 -2.68
N VAL A 176 14.95 -0.35 -1.69
CA VAL A 176 13.93 -0.69 -0.71
C VAL A 176 12.69 0.15 -0.96
N ALA A 177 11.56 -0.49 -1.21
CA ALA A 177 10.27 0.16 -1.35
C ALA A 177 9.80 0.74 0.00
N VAL A 178 9.20 1.94 -0.01
CA VAL A 178 8.75 2.62 1.20
C VAL A 178 7.23 2.49 1.32
N VAL A 179 6.77 1.78 2.33
CA VAL A 179 5.35 1.71 2.69
C VAL A 179 4.96 2.95 3.47
N PHE A 180 3.80 3.51 3.21
CA PHE A 180 3.26 4.66 3.93
C PHE A 180 1.74 4.63 3.98
N GLY A 181 1.19 5.31 4.97
CA GLY A 181 -0.24 5.58 5.08
C GLY A 181 -0.50 7.09 5.06
N MET A 182 -1.64 7.50 4.50
CA MET A 182 -2.11 8.88 4.52
C MET A 182 -3.62 8.97 4.51
N ARG A 183 -4.16 10.14 4.84
CA ARG A 183 -5.56 10.42 4.52
C ARG A 183 -5.70 10.65 3.02
N VAL A 184 -6.79 10.15 2.45
CA VAL A 184 -7.08 10.27 1.01
C VAL A 184 -8.47 10.86 0.80
N GLY A 185 -8.62 11.58 -0.28
CA GLY A 185 -9.84 12.24 -0.70
C GLY A 185 -10.19 11.96 -2.16
N THR A 186 -11.02 12.84 -2.71
CA THR A 186 -11.61 12.64 -4.05
C THR A 186 -10.61 12.73 -5.19
N THR A 187 -9.54 13.53 -5.05
CA THR A 187 -8.51 13.64 -6.09
C THR A 187 -7.72 12.34 -6.20
N VAL A 188 -7.21 11.81 -5.07
CA VAL A 188 -6.42 10.57 -5.06
C VAL A 188 -7.30 9.37 -5.43
N THR A 189 -8.51 9.25 -4.88
CA THR A 189 -9.38 8.11 -5.17
C THR A 189 -9.83 8.05 -6.64
N GLY A 190 -10.11 9.20 -7.23
CA GLY A 190 -10.54 9.33 -8.62
C GLY A 190 -9.40 9.50 -9.64
N TRP A 191 -8.13 9.40 -9.23
CA TRP A 191 -6.99 9.73 -10.09
C TRP A 191 -6.95 8.88 -11.36
N LYS A 192 -6.95 9.55 -12.51
CA LYS A 192 -6.87 8.94 -13.86
C LYS A 192 -5.74 9.54 -14.71
N GLY A 193 -5.08 10.56 -14.19
CA GLY A 193 -4.10 11.32 -14.95
C GLY A 193 -2.71 10.68 -14.93
N ASP A 194 -1.87 11.21 -15.82
CA ASP A 194 -0.43 10.96 -15.96
C ASP A 194 0.41 12.08 -15.33
N GLY A 195 -0.25 13.09 -14.74
CA GLY A 195 0.39 14.23 -14.08
C GLY A 195 0.86 13.92 -12.66
N VAL A 196 1.04 14.97 -11.88
CA VAL A 196 1.47 14.91 -10.48
C VAL A 196 0.32 15.34 -9.58
N VAL A 197 -0.04 14.50 -8.60
CA VAL A 197 -0.98 14.87 -7.55
C VAL A 197 -0.31 15.89 -6.64
N SER A 198 -0.84 17.10 -6.63
CA SER A 198 -0.32 18.23 -5.84
C SER A 198 -1.25 18.64 -4.71
N ASP A 199 -2.49 18.19 -4.74
CA ASP A 199 -3.52 18.46 -3.73
C ASP A 199 -4.54 17.33 -3.68
N ASP A 200 -5.26 17.21 -2.55
CA ASP A 200 -6.37 16.28 -2.38
C ASP A 200 -7.49 16.94 -1.58
N ARG A 201 -8.73 16.59 -1.91
CA ARG A 201 -9.92 17.23 -1.35
C ARG A 201 -10.83 16.21 -0.70
N ASP A 202 -11.71 16.67 0.16
CA ASP A 202 -12.74 15.85 0.79
C ASP A 202 -12.17 14.60 1.46
N LEU A 203 -11.15 14.78 2.30
CA LEU A 203 -10.42 13.69 2.96
C LEU A 203 -11.36 12.84 3.81
N GLY A 204 -11.91 11.77 3.24
CA GLY A 204 -12.93 10.92 3.84
C GLY A 204 -12.39 9.64 4.49
N GLY A 205 -11.17 9.22 4.16
CA GLY A 205 -10.62 7.97 4.65
C GLY A 205 -9.10 7.97 4.80
N SER A 206 -8.55 6.80 5.11
CA SER A 206 -7.12 6.56 5.18
C SER A 206 -6.73 5.38 4.29
N HIS A 207 -5.57 5.45 3.63
CA HIS A 207 -5.13 4.44 2.69
C HIS A 207 -3.62 4.21 2.81
N ALA A 208 -3.19 2.97 2.61
CA ALA A 208 -1.79 2.58 2.59
C ALA A 208 -1.34 2.29 1.15
N MET A 209 -0.17 2.79 0.78
CA MET A 209 0.44 2.67 -0.54
C MET A 209 1.95 2.46 -0.42
N VAL A 210 2.63 2.35 -1.57
CA VAL A 210 4.08 2.13 -1.62
C VAL A 210 4.75 3.12 -2.56
N ALA A 211 5.75 3.85 -2.06
CA ALA A 211 6.64 4.62 -2.92
C ALA A 211 7.70 3.68 -3.52
N VAL A 212 7.88 3.76 -4.85
CA VAL A 212 8.69 2.85 -5.66
C VAL A 212 9.69 3.57 -6.54
N GLY A 213 9.77 4.88 -6.45
CA GLY A 213 10.69 5.69 -7.23
C GLY A 213 10.53 7.18 -6.96
N PHE A 214 11.34 7.97 -7.62
CA PHE A 214 11.26 9.44 -7.59
C PHE A 214 11.83 10.05 -8.87
N ASP A 215 11.41 11.26 -9.16
CA ASP A 215 11.91 12.07 -10.27
C ASP A 215 12.03 13.52 -9.80
N ASP A 216 13.27 14.03 -9.70
CA ASP A 216 13.55 15.39 -9.26
C ASP A 216 13.17 16.45 -10.30
N ASP A 217 13.06 16.09 -11.58
CA ASP A 217 12.56 17.02 -12.59
C ASP A 217 11.04 17.19 -12.49
N ARG A 218 10.33 16.14 -12.03
CA ARG A 218 8.89 16.19 -11.70
C ARG A 218 8.62 16.71 -10.28
N GLN A 219 9.65 16.76 -9.42
CA GLN A 219 9.52 17.03 -7.98
C GLN A 219 8.48 16.07 -7.33
N ALA A 220 8.57 14.76 -7.63
CA ALA A 220 7.54 13.79 -7.22
C ALA A 220 8.11 12.40 -6.91
N PHE A 221 7.41 11.68 -6.02
CA PHE A 221 7.56 10.24 -5.80
C PHE A 221 6.62 9.45 -6.69
N ARG A 222 7.11 8.31 -7.22
CA ARG A 222 6.29 7.33 -7.93
C ARG A 222 5.66 6.37 -6.92
N ILE A 223 4.34 6.20 -7.01
CA ILE A 223 3.53 5.46 -6.05
C ILE A 223 2.90 4.27 -6.74
N LEU A 224 3.01 3.08 -6.12
CA LEU A 224 2.22 1.89 -6.45
C LEU A 224 0.98 1.86 -5.57
N ASN A 225 -0.19 1.72 -6.18
CA ASN A 225 -1.47 1.60 -5.50
C ASN A 225 -2.08 0.19 -5.66
N SER A 226 -3.08 -0.13 -4.84
CA SER A 226 -3.82 -1.38 -4.83
C SER A 226 -5.27 -1.25 -5.31
N TRP A 227 -5.54 -0.32 -6.23
CA TRP A 227 -6.87 -0.09 -6.83
C TRP A 227 -6.92 -0.47 -8.32
N GLY A 228 -6.16 -1.50 -8.67
CA GLY A 228 -6.13 -2.02 -10.02
C GLY A 228 -5.42 -1.12 -11.03
N ARG A 229 -5.32 -1.63 -12.26
CA ARG A 229 -4.63 -0.92 -13.35
C ARG A 229 -5.40 0.26 -13.93
N ASN A 230 -6.67 0.41 -13.57
CA ASN A 230 -7.50 1.53 -14.01
C ASN A 230 -7.29 2.81 -13.16
N TRP A 231 -6.53 2.73 -12.08
CA TRP A 231 -6.11 3.87 -11.29
C TRP A 231 -4.79 4.42 -11.84
N GLY A 232 -4.72 5.74 -12.01
CA GLY A 232 -3.53 6.44 -12.48
C GLY A 232 -2.96 5.89 -13.80
N GLU A 233 -1.66 5.78 -13.87
CA GLU A 233 -0.89 5.19 -14.99
C GLU A 233 -0.73 3.68 -14.77
N GLY A 234 -1.74 2.88 -15.08
CA GLY A 234 -1.64 1.42 -14.99
C GLY A 234 -1.47 0.89 -13.56
N GLY A 235 -1.99 1.59 -12.56
CA GLY A 235 -1.89 1.28 -11.13
C GLY A 235 -0.81 2.07 -10.40
N TYR A 236 -0.14 2.99 -11.09
CA TYR A 236 0.86 3.90 -10.54
C TYR A 236 0.39 5.36 -10.62
N GLY A 237 0.98 6.22 -9.78
CA GLY A 237 0.76 7.66 -9.81
C GLY A 237 2.01 8.41 -9.34
N TRP A 238 2.00 9.73 -9.50
CA TRP A 238 3.06 10.60 -9.03
C TRP A 238 2.52 11.54 -7.96
N PHE A 239 3.12 11.52 -6.77
CA PHE A 239 2.80 12.43 -5.68
C PHE A 239 3.87 13.49 -5.54
N GLY A 240 3.51 14.77 -5.70
CA GLY A 240 4.43 15.88 -5.60
C GLY A 240 5.09 15.96 -4.21
N TYR A 241 6.35 16.38 -4.14
CA TYR A 241 7.10 16.42 -2.88
C TYR A 241 6.43 17.29 -1.81
N ASP A 242 5.84 18.43 -2.18
CA ASP A 242 5.12 19.27 -1.23
C ASP A 242 3.81 18.65 -0.77
N PHE A 243 3.09 17.96 -1.66
CA PHE A 243 1.92 17.17 -1.30
C PHE A 243 2.30 16.03 -0.34
N TRP A 244 3.37 15.30 -0.63
CA TRP A 244 3.91 14.25 0.21
C TRP A 244 4.24 14.74 1.62
N LYS A 245 5.04 15.81 1.76
CA LYS A 245 5.42 16.38 3.07
C LYS A 245 4.21 16.75 3.94
N ARG A 246 3.16 17.29 3.32
CA ARG A 246 1.94 17.67 4.05
C ARG A 246 1.16 16.46 4.56
N ASN A 247 1.12 15.38 3.79
CA ASN A 247 0.16 14.30 3.99
C ASN A 247 0.76 12.99 4.52
N VAL A 248 2.03 12.70 4.26
CA VAL A 248 2.72 11.49 4.70
C VAL A 248 3.63 11.81 5.88
N LYS A 249 3.43 11.13 7.02
CA LYS A 249 4.18 11.38 8.25
C LYS A 249 5.15 10.26 8.59
N VAL A 250 4.75 9.02 8.40
CA VAL A 250 5.57 7.85 8.73
C VAL A 250 5.84 7.02 7.48
N GLY A 251 7.11 6.73 7.25
CA GLY A 251 7.57 5.76 6.28
C GLY A 251 8.03 4.47 6.97
N PHE A 252 7.74 3.33 6.35
CA PHE A 252 8.15 2.01 6.81
C PHE A 252 8.95 1.31 5.73
N VAL A 253 10.00 0.62 6.13
CA VAL A 253 10.85 -0.18 5.22
C VAL A 253 11.10 -1.56 5.78
N ILE A 254 11.25 -2.54 4.88
CA ILE A 254 11.58 -3.94 5.19
C ILE A 254 13.07 -4.17 4.95
N GLU A 255 13.74 -4.76 5.96
CA GLU A 255 15.18 -5.10 5.96
C GLU A 255 15.44 -6.60 5.80
#